data_0b9f40489dcfbe1a12abd47337126b6b
#
_entry.id   0b9f40489dcfbe1a12abd47337126b6b
#
_cell.length_a   1.000
_cell.length_b   1.000
_cell.length_c   1.000
_cell.angle_alpha   90.00
_cell.angle_beta   90.00
_cell.angle_gamma   90.00
#
_symmetry.space_group_name_H-M   'P 1'
#
loop_
_entity.id
_entity.type
_entity.pdbx_description
1 polymer ?
#
loop_
_entity_poly.entity_id
_entity_poly.type
_entity_poly.pdbx_seq_one_letter_code
_entity_poly.pdbx_strand_id
1 'polypeptide(L)'
;IRDSPYTVSHHKSSLLIAGMFSFFNAGSGANQSNHLFKSGAVHQSVHLRGCKFGSGTYIMAPAIEGPFTLVLGRHTQHHDTSAFPFSYLVEQDGRSALMPGANLTSYGTVRDIGKWPERDRRTVKRDRINFEEDNPYLAGGMIDAVNTLNSLAEAHPDAESYVHNHALIRSTQLQRGLKLYNKAIVASLGAMLRNGEPGRADGTGRWNDVAGQYVPRREGKRILDAIANGGIDSLEGIDRAFGRIAADYDHYARSWAEGVLVQLLGHAPSPEEIAEAVTAGERTRETLHKSAEDDRARDCSPAMAVGYGVDADSEEEKMQDYHTVRGIR
;
A
#
# COMPACT_ATOMS: atom_id res chain seq x y z
N ILE A 1 18.09 5.00 1.33
CA ILE A 1 16.77 4.75 1.94
C ILE A 1 16.58 5.71 3.08
N ARG A 2 15.47 6.38 3.09
CA ARG A 2 15.12 7.32 4.16
C ARG A 2 13.84 6.87 4.82
N ASP A 3 13.83 6.98 6.12
CA ASP A 3 12.75 6.55 7.00
C ASP A 3 11.82 7.69 7.45
N SER A 4 11.99 8.85 6.88
CA SER A 4 11.16 10.02 7.16
C SER A 4 10.72 10.69 5.87
N PRO A 5 9.71 11.56 5.92
CA PRO A 5 9.38 12.42 4.80
C PRO A 5 10.63 13.10 4.32
N TYR A 6 10.84 13.11 3.04
CA TYR A 6 11.98 13.80 2.48
C TYR A 6 11.55 14.78 1.41
N THR A 7 12.34 15.80 1.29
CA THR A 7 12.17 16.80 0.27
C THR A 7 13.04 16.45 -0.91
N VAL A 8 12.45 16.33 -2.08
CA VAL A 8 13.18 16.31 -3.32
C VAL A 8 13.16 17.72 -3.85
N SER A 9 14.24 18.45 -3.64
CA SER A 9 14.43 19.75 -4.25
C SER A 9 15.37 19.60 -5.41
N HIS A 10 14.92 19.99 -6.57
CA HIS A 10 15.73 20.09 -7.76
C HIS A 10 15.20 21.26 -8.60
N HIS A 11 15.80 21.51 -9.76
CA HIS A 11 15.32 22.53 -10.71
C HIS A 11 13.83 22.42 -11.06
N LYS A 12 13.18 21.29 -10.74
CA LYS A 12 11.74 21.06 -10.92
C LYS A 12 10.90 21.36 -9.69
N SER A 13 11.48 21.93 -8.66
CA SER A 13 10.76 22.40 -7.45
C SER A 13 9.80 21.39 -6.86
N SER A 14 10.20 20.13 -6.74
CA SER A 14 9.38 19.11 -6.10
C SER A 14 9.64 19.07 -4.63
N LEU A 15 8.68 19.46 -3.83
CA LEU A 15 8.64 19.27 -2.39
C LEU A 15 7.67 18.14 -2.09
N LEU A 16 8.19 17.06 -1.52
CA LEU A 16 7.40 15.94 -1.09
C LEU A 16 7.17 16.03 0.40
N ILE A 17 5.93 16.16 0.81
CA ILE A 17 5.50 15.85 2.15
C ILE A 17 4.74 14.54 2.08
N ALA A 18 5.47 13.44 2.19
CA ALA A 18 4.84 12.18 2.51
C ALA A 18 4.51 12.20 4.00
N GLY A 19 3.31 11.87 4.36
CA GLY A 19 3.00 11.66 5.76
C GLY A 19 3.88 10.52 6.29
N MET A 20 4.55 10.74 7.43
CA MET A 20 5.28 9.70 8.15
C MET A 20 6.35 8.98 7.32
N PHE A 21 6.54 7.69 7.58
CA PHE A 21 7.41 6.83 6.81
C PHE A 21 6.69 6.29 5.58
N SER A 22 7.21 6.51 4.39
CA SER A 22 6.42 6.29 3.18
C SER A 22 6.93 5.21 2.23
N PHE A 23 8.18 4.74 2.31
CA PHE A 23 8.78 3.88 1.26
C PHE A 23 8.59 4.45 -0.16
N PHE A 24 8.49 5.73 -0.29
CA PHE A 24 8.18 6.38 -1.54
C PHE A 24 9.31 6.23 -2.58
N ASN A 25 8.91 5.97 -3.82
CA ASN A 25 9.84 5.88 -4.94
C ASN A 25 9.40 6.83 -6.08
N ALA A 26 10.12 7.91 -6.28
CA ALA A 26 9.92 8.80 -7.41
C ALA A 26 10.76 8.34 -8.61
N GLY A 27 10.10 8.09 -9.73
CA GLY A 27 10.77 7.85 -11.01
C GLY A 27 11.50 9.09 -11.52
N SER A 28 12.43 8.90 -12.44
CA SER A 28 13.19 9.99 -13.05
C SER A 28 12.26 11.03 -13.71
N GLY A 29 12.45 12.29 -13.38
CA GLY A 29 11.63 13.38 -13.91
C GLY A 29 10.23 13.50 -13.32
N ALA A 30 9.89 12.72 -12.27
CA ALA A 30 8.65 12.92 -11.53
C ALA A 30 8.62 14.31 -10.90
N ASN A 31 7.46 14.97 -10.97
CA ASN A 31 7.28 16.35 -10.50
C ASN A 31 5.91 16.49 -9.82
N GLN A 32 5.88 17.27 -8.76
CA GLN A 32 4.66 17.65 -8.04
C GLN A 32 4.70 19.15 -7.79
N SER A 33 3.76 19.86 -8.36
CA SER A 33 3.68 21.30 -8.21
C SER A 33 2.31 21.79 -8.63
N ASN A 34 1.95 22.97 -8.13
CA ASN A 34 0.82 23.71 -8.63
C ASN A 34 1.15 25.21 -8.60
N HIS A 35 1.34 25.79 -9.77
CA HIS A 35 1.64 27.19 -9.96
C HIS A 35 0.40 28.06 -10.19
N LEU A 36 -0.81 27.50 -10.06
CA LEU A 36 -2.06 28.22 -10.25
C LEU A 36 -2.50 29.04 -9.02
N PHE A 37 -1.88 28.80 -7.87
CA PHE A 37 -2.17 29.55 -6.65
C PHE A 37 -1.54 30.94 -6.71
N LYS A 38 -2.35 31.96 -6.47
CA LYS A 38 -1.93 33.38 -6.57
C LYS A 38 -0.99 33.83 -5.45
N SER A 39 -1.04 33.17 -4.29
CA SER A 39 -0.16 33.47 -3.14
C SER A 39 1.20 32.76 -3.19
N GLY A 40 1.47 32.04 -4.25
CA GLY A 40 2.69 31.26 -4.44
C GLY A 40 2.40 29.82 -4.84
N ALA A 41 3.37 29.14 -5.42
CA ALA A 41 3.22 27.78 -5.85
C ALA A 41 3.04 26.81 -4.65
N VAL A 42 2.19 25.79 -4.82
CA VAL A 42 2.02 24.69 -3.89
C VAL A 42 2.82 23.49 -4.40
N HIS A 43 3.62 22.89 -3.52
CA HIS A 43 4.48 21.74 -3.81
C HIS A 43 4.22 20.56 -2.86
N GLN A 44 3.24 20.69 -1.96
CA GLN A 44 2.93 19.69 -0.94
C GLN A 44 1.82 18.76 -1.44
N SER A 45 2.09 17.47 -1.33
CA SER A 45 1.12 16.39 -1.48
C SER A 45 1.39 15.32 -0.42
N VAL A 46 0.47 14.40 -0.22
CA VAL A 46 0.62 13.30 0.73
C VAL A 46 0.67 11.99 -0.05
N HIS A 47 1.81 11.32 0.00
CA HIS A 47 1.99 10.00 -0.60
C HIS A 47 2.11 8.99 0.53
N LEU A 48 1.09 8.18 0.70
CA LEU A 48 1.06 7.19 1.76
C LEU A 48 2.06 6.06 1.46
N ARG A 49 2.28 5.20 2.42
CA ARG A 49 3.28 4.12 2.39
C ARG A 49 3.34 3.40 1.04
N GLY A 50 4.54 3.23 0.51
CA GLY A 50 4.81 2.39 -0.66
C GLY A 50 4.39 2.99 -2.01
N CYS A 51 3.94 4.25 -2.05
CA CYS A 51 3.62 4.90 -3.32
C CYS A 51 4.83 4.95 -4.26
N LYS A 52 4.55 4.78 -5.55
CA LYS A 52 5.57 4.78 -6.59
C LYS A 52 5.12 5.62 -7.77
N PHE A 53 5.98 6.56 -8.18
CA PHE A 53 5.74 7.35 -9.38
C PHE A 53 6.61 6.83 -10.52
N GLY A 54 6.00 6.58 -11.66
CA GLY A 54 6.71 6.30 -12.88
C GLY A 54 7.55 7.49 -13.36
N SER A 55 8.48 7.23 -14.28
CA SER A 55 9.30 8.28 -14.86
C SER A 55 8.43 9.31 -15.59
N GLY A 56 8.73 10.60 -15.39
CA GLY A 56 7.98 11.69 -15.99
C GLY A 56 6.58 11.94 -15.41
N THR A 57 6.17 11.24 -14.37
CA THR A 57 4.89 11.47 -13.68
C THR A 57 4.80 12.93 -13.20
N TYR A 58 3.66 13.55 -13.45
CA TYR A 58 3.32 14.87 -12.91
C TYR A 58 2.05 14.81 -12.07
N ILE A 59 2.11 15.40 -10.88
CA ILE A 59 0.95 15.55 -9.98
C ILE A 59 0.74 17.02 -9.68
N MET A 60 -0.47 17.51 -9.95
CA MET A 60 -0.87 18.84 -9.57
C MET A 60 -1.27 18.85 -8.08
N ALA A 61 -0.39 19.43 -7.27
CA ALA A 61 -0.59 19.53 -5.82
C ALA A 61 -1.73 20.50 -5.46
N PRO A 62 -2.45 20.31 -4.32
CA PRO A 62 -2.33 19.19 -3.41
C PRO A 62 -3.03 17.93 -3.94
N ALA A 63 -2.49 16.76 -3.60
CA ALA A 63 -3.09 15.45 -3.90
C ALA A 63 -2.76 14.45 -2.78
N ILE A 64 -3.53 13.36 -2.69
CA ILE A 64 -3.28 12.28 -1.73
C ILE A 64 -3.36 10.95 -2.48
N GLU A 65 -2.31 10.15 -2.40
CA GLU A 65 -2.28 8.80 -2.95
C GLU A 65 -2.33 7.78 -1.83
N GLY A 66 -3.19 6.76 -2.02
CA GLY A 66 -3.37 5.64 -1.10
C GLY A 66 -2.11 4.77 -1.00
N PRO A 67 -2.00 3.96 0.07
CA PRO A 67 -0.83 3.09 0.27
C PRO A 67 -0.57 2.17 -0.92
N PHE A 68 0.70 2.01 -1.30
CA PHE A 68 1.14 1.15 -2.41
C PHE A 68 0.49 1.48 -3.76
N THR A 69 0.16 2.74 -3.99
CA THR A 69 -0.36 3.21 -5.29
C THR A 69 0.78 3.45 -6.27
N LEU A 70 0.66 2.86 -7.46
CA LEU A 70 1.51 3.20 -8.61
C LEU A 70 0.84 4.31 -9.43
N VAL A 71 1.56 5.40 -9.62
CA VAL A 71 1.07 6.58 -10.35
C VAL A 71 1.84 6.75 -11.65
N LEU A 72 1.12 6.85 -12.77
CA LEU A 72 1.68 6.95 -14.13
C LEU A 72 0.98 8.06 -14.93
N GLY A 73 1.77 8.91 -15.58
CA GLY A 73 1.26 9.96 -16.46
C GLY A 73 1.10 11.32 -15.77
N ARG A 74 0.24 12.17 -16.32
CA ARG A 74 0.02 13.55 -15.85
C ARG A 74 -1.34 13.71 -15.20
N HIS A 75 -1.33 14.08 -13.93
CA HIS A 75 -2.53 14.30 -13.12
C HIS A 75 -2.69 15.78 -12.83
N THR A 76 -3.68 16.39 -13.48
CA THR A 76 -3.97 17.83 -13.39
C THR A 76 -5.22 18.14 -12.55
N GLN A 77 -5.64 17.18 -11.74
CA GLN A 77 -6.77 17.30 -10.81
C GLN A 77 -6.28 17.00 -9.39
N HIS A 78 -6.92 17.62 -8.41
CA HIS A 78 -6.63 17.39 -6.99
C HIS A 78 -7.33 16.12 -6.52
N HIS A 79 -6.75 14.95 -6.85
CA HIS A 79 -7.33 13.68 -6.45
C HIS A 79 -6.97 13.34 -5.00
N ASP A 80 -7.86 12.59 -4.36
CA ASP A 80 -7.63 11.90 -3.09
C ASP A 80 -8.02 10.44 -3.24
N THR A 81 -7.02 9.57 -3.31
CA THR A 81 -7.18 8.12 -3.42
C THR A 81 -6.76 7.39 -2.15
N SER A 82 -6.66 8.09 -1.02
CA SER A 82 -6.21 7.54 0.27
C SER A 82 -7.02 6.32 0.74
N ALA A 83 -8.30 6.25 0.36
CA ALA A 83 -9.17 5.12 0.66
C ALA A 83 -8.89 3.84 -0.16
N PHE A 84 -8.01 3.90 -1.17
CA PHE A 84 -7.80 2.79 -2.13
C PHE A 84 -6.35 2.31 -2.11
N PRO A 85 -5.92 1.52 -1.13
CA PRO A 85 -4.58 0.95 -1.12
C PRO A 85 -4.34 0.01 -2.32
N PHE A 86 -3.06 -0.21 -2.67
CA PHE A 86 -2.65 -1.10 -3.76
C PHE A 86 -3.30 -0.80 -5.11
N SER A 87 -3.47 0.46 -5.46
CA SER A 87 -4.12 0.87 -6.70
C SER A 87 -3.13 1.29 -7.77
N TYR A 88 -3.60 1.35 -9.02
CA TYR A 88 -2.97 2.14 -10.07
C TYR A 88 -3.76 3.41 -10.27
N LEU A 89 -3.06 4.53 -10.38
CA LEU A 89 -3.59 5.80 -10.84
C LEU A 89 -2.87 6.15 -12.15
N VAL A 90 -3.62 6.11 -13.25
CA VAL A 90 -3.07 6.33 -14.58
C VAL A 90 -3.75 7.51 -15.26
N GLU A 91 -3.00 8.24 -16.06
CA GLU A 91 -3.59 9.26 -16.91
C GLU A 91 -4.26 8.60 -18.10
N GLN A 92 -5.53 8.91 -18.31
CA GLN A 92 -6.31 8.44 -19.43
C GLN A 92 -7.20 9.58 -19.94
N ASP A 93 -6.99 9.98 -21.20
CA ASP A 93 -7.76 11.04 -21.87
C ASP A 93 -7.78 12.35 -21.05
N GLY A 94 -6.63 12.72 -20.47
CA GLY A 94 -6.48 13.92 -19.64
C GLY A 94 -7.11 13.82 -18.24
N ARG A 95 -7.57 12.65 -17.83
CA ARG A 95 -8.20 12.39 -16.51
C ARG A 95 -7.39 11.41 -15.68
N SER A 96 -7.49 11.55 -14.37
CA SER A 96 -6.92 10.58 -13.42
C SER A 96 -7.84 9.37 -13.32
N ALA A 97 -7.47 8.25 -13.92
CA ALA A 97 -8.21 6.99 -13.87
C ALA A 97 -7.64 6.09 -12.80
N LEU A 98 -8.47 5.68 -11.83
CA LEU A 98 -8.12 4.79 -10.73
C LEU A 98 -8.51 3.35 -11.06
N MET A 99 -7.58 2.43 -10.82
CA MET A 99 -7.80 0.99 -10.89
C MET A 99 -7.62 0.40 -9.47
N PRO A 100 -8.70 0.30 -8.68
CA PRO A 100 -8.64 -0.13 -7.29
C PRO A 100 -8.03 -1.53 -7.15
N GLY A 101 -7.09 -1.70 -6.22
CA GLY A 101 -6.49 -3.00 -5.91
C GLY A 101 -5.60 -3.61 -7.00
N ALA A 102 -5.40 -2.95 -8.14
CA ALA A 102 -4.68 -3.53 -9.29
C ALA A 102 -3.23 -3.92 -8.96
N ASN A 103 -2.61 -3.24 -8.01
CA ASN A 103 -1.23 -3.48 -7.57
C ASN A 103 -1.08 -4.73 -6.68
N LEU A 104 -2.17 -5.32 -6.20
CA LEU A 104 -2.19 -6.58 -5.44
C LEU A 104 -1.72 -7.78 -6.25
N THR A 105 -1.78 -7.69 -7.57
CA THR A 105 -1.37 -8.74 -8.51
C THR A 105 -0.14 -8.35 -9.32
N SER A 106 0.58 -7.31 -8.93
CA SER A 106 1.79 -6.84 -9.60
C SER A 106 3.03 -7.41 -8.94
N TYR A 107 3.86 -8.10 -9.71
CA TYR A 107 5.17 -8.56 -9.23
C TYR A 107 6.06 -7.39 -8.78
N GLY A 108 5.91 -6.23 -9.41
CA GLY A 108 6.63 -5.03 -9.02
C GLY A 108 6.40 -4.63 -7.56
N THR A 109 5.17 -4.80 -7.04
CA THR A 109 4.82 -4.55 -5.64
C THR A 109 5.46 -5.59 -4.71
N VAL A 110 5.30 -6.89 -5.01
CA VAL A 110 5.90 -7.98 -4.23
C VAL A 110 7.43 -7.80 -4.12
N ARG A 111 8.09 -7.54 -5.26
CA ARG A 111 9.52 -7.25 -5.29
C ARG A 111 9.89 -6.02 -4.45
N ASP A 112 9.11 -4.95 -4.54
CA ASP A 112 9.42 -3.70 -3.87
C ASP A 112 9.23 -3.82 -2.35
N ILE A 113 8.23 -4.55 -1.89
CA ILE A 113 8.03 -4.86 -0.46
C ILE A 113 9.19 -5.72 0.06
N GLY A 114 9.53 -6.80 -0.62
CA GLY A 114 10.59 -7.72 -0.19
C GLY A 114 11.98 -7.08 -0.14
N LYS A 115 12.29 -6.16 -1.05
CA LYS A 115 13.64 -5.55 -1.11
C LYS A 115 13.94 -4.57 0.02
N TRP A 116 12.93 -3.96 0.66
CA TRP A 116 13.16 -2.92 1.66
C TRP A 116 13.86 -3.43 2.91
N PRO A 117 13.40 -4.53 3.56
CA PRO A 117 14.12 -5.09 4.70
C PRO A 117 15.53 -5.56 4.34
N GLU A 118 15.74 -6.12 3.15
CA GLU A 118 17.05 -6.60 2.68
C GLU A 118 18.06 -5.46 2.45
N ARG A 119 17.57 -4.30 2.02
CA ARG A 119 18.40 -3.12 1.73
C ARG A 119 18.68 -2.24 2.94
N ASP A 120 17.98 -2.43 4.04
CA ASP A 120 18.22 -1.70 5.27
C ASP A 120 19.47 -2.24 6.00
N ARG A 121 20.61 -1.69 5.64
CA ARG A 121 21.94 -2.06 6.19
C ARG A 121 22.37 -1.20 7.38
N ARG A 122 21.46 -0.43 7.99
CA ARG A 122 21.78 0.36 9.16
C ARG A 122 22.15 -0.55 10.34
N THR A 123 23.28 -0.29 10.96
CA THR A 123 23.73 -1.01 12.16
C THR A 123 22.97 -0.59 13.42
N VAL A 124 22.53 0.66 13.47
CA VAL A 124 21.70 1.19 14.55
C VAL A 124 20.35 1.61 13.97
N LYS A 125 19.30 0.91 14.35
CA LYS A 125 17.92 1.20 13.98
C LYS A 125 17.22 1.86 15.15
N ARG A 126 16.83 3.12 15.00
CA ARG A 126 16.08 3.88 16.00
C ARG A 126 14.58 3.91 15.76
N ASP A 127 14.17 3.47 14.60
CA ASP A 127 12.76 3.32 14.20
C ASP A 127 12.28 1.88 14.42
N ARG A 128 10.96 1.71 14.43
CA ARG A 128 10.27 0.41 14.57
C ARG A 128 9.42 0.17 13.33
N ILE A 129 10.10 0.13 12.17
CA ILE A 129 9.42 -0.07 10.90
C ILE A 129 8.88 -1.49 10.82
N ASN A 130 7.59 -1.61 10.57
CA ASN A 130 6.95 -2.86 10.21
C ASN A 130 6.84 -2.94 8.68
N PHE A 131 7.39 -4.01 8.08
CA PHE A 131 7.42 -4.23 6.64
C PHE A 131 6.29 -5.16 6.15
N GLU A 132 5.48 -5.69 7.06
CA GLU A 132 4.42 -6.64 6.73
C GLU A 132 3.31 -5.96 5.90
N GLU A 133 2.87 -6.65 4.85
CA GLU A 133 1.74 -6.22 4.04
C GLU A 133 0.39 -6.66 4.62
N ASP A 134 0.39 -7.75 5.42
CA ASP A 134 -0.79 -8.26 6.11
C ASP A 134 -0.91 -7.63 7.49
N ASN A 135 -1.62 -6.52 7.58
CA ASN A 135 -1.73 -5.74 8.79
C ASN A 135 -3.08 -5.02 8.88
N PRO A 136 -3.51 -4.60 10.08
CA PRO A 136 -4.80 -3.95 10.28
C PRO A 136 -4.96 -2.61 9.58
N TYR A 137 -3.86 -1.86 9.35
CA TYR A 137 -3.91 -0.56 8.69
C TYR A 137 -4.28 -0.72 7.20
N LEU A 138 -3.60 -1.62 6.48
CA LEU A 138 -3.87 -1.87 5.07
C LEU A 138 -5.18 -2.65 4.87
N ALA A 139 -5.42 -3.68 5.68
CA ALA A 139 -6.65 -4.47 5.60
C ALA A 139 -7.89 -3.62 5.93
N GLY A 140 -7.79 -2.74 6.93
CA GLY A 140 -8.85 -1.77 7.24
C GLY A 140 -9.11 -0.80 6.09
N GLY A 141 -8.05 -0.30 5.44
CA GLY A 141 -8.16 0.51 4.23
C GLY A 141 -8.84 -0.22 3.07
N MET A 142 -8.53 -1.53 2.89
CA MET A 142 -9.20 -2.35 1.87
C MET A 142 -10.69 -2.58 2.17
N ILE A 143 -11.06 -2.74 3.45
CA ILE A 143 -12.48 -2.81 3.86
C ILE A 143 -13.20 -1.49 3.57
N ASP A 144 -12.60 -0.35 3.91
CA ASP A 144 -13.15 0.97 3.58
C ASP A 144 -13.30 1.15 2.06
N ALA A 145 -12.33 0.65 1.27
CA ALA A 145 -12.39 0.65 -0.19
C ALA A 145 -13.57 -0.18 -0.73
N VAL A 146 -13.77 -1.39 -0.21
CA VAL A 146 -14.90 -2.27 -0.58
C VAL A 146 -16.24 -1.56 -0.30
N ASN A 147 -16.38 -0.97 0.88
CA ASN A 147 -17.59 -0.22 1.25
C ASN A 147 -17.84 0.96 0.30
N THR A 148 -16.78 1.71 -0.04
CA THR A 148 -16.87 2.84 -0.98
C THR A 148 -17.28 2.38 -2.38
N LEU A 149 -16.66 1.31 -2.90
CA LEU A 149 -16.98 0.78 -4.23
C LEU A 149 -18.42 0.25 -4.29
N ASN A 150 -18.89 -0.45 -3.25
CA ASN A 150 -20.27 -0.92 -3.17
C ASN A 150 -21.24 0.26 -3.16
N SER A 151 -21.00 1.29 -2.35
CA SER A 151 -21.84 2.48 -2.28
C SER A 151 -21.92 3.22 -3.62
N LEU A 152 -20.81 3.30 -4.37
CA LEU A 152 -20.80 3.88 -5.72
C LEU A 152 -21.65 3.05 -6.70
N ALA A 153 -21.52 1.72 -6.67
CA ALA A 153 -22.29 0.83 -7.52
C ALA A 153 -23.79 0.86 -7.21
N GLU A 154 -24.16 0.89 -5.92
CA GLU A 154 -25.55 0.96 -5.47
C GLU A 154 -26.21 2.29 -5.83
N ALA A 155 -25.47 3.40 -5.71
CA ALA A 155 -25.99 4.73 -6.06
C ALA A 155 -26.24 4.88 -7.57
N HIS A 156 -25.47 4.19 -8.41
CA HIS A 156 -25.55 4.30 -9.87
C HIS A 156 -25.33 2.93 -10.54
N PRO A 157 -26.33 2.01 -10.48
CA PRO A 157 -26.14 0.61 -10.91
C PRO A 157 -25.74 0.42 -12.38
N ASP A 158 -26.23 1.31 -13.25
CA ASP A 158 -26.03 1.23 -14.70
C ASP A 158 -24.90 2.14 -15.21
N ALA A 159 -24.11 2.73 -14.30
CA ALA A 159 -23.05 3.63 -14.71
C ALA A 159 -21.87 2.87 -15.32
N GLU A 160 -21.38 3.34 -16.46
CA GLU A 160 -20.14 2.83 -17.08
C GLU A 160 -18.89 3.27 -16.32
N SER A 161 -18.99 4.37 -15.58
CA SER A 161 -17.90 4.91 -14.77
C SER A 161 -18.40 5.77 -13.60
N TYR A 162 -17.57 5.87 -12.58
CA TYR A 162 -17.83 6.61 -11.36
C TYR A 162 -16.72 7.65 -11.14
N VAL A 163 -17.02 8.70 -10.41
CA VAL A 163 -16.01 9.67 -9.95
C VAL A 163 -15.97 9.67 -8.43
N HIS A 164 -14.79 9.41 -7.89
CA HIS A 164 -14.53 9.52 -6.45
C HIS A 164 -13.36 10.46 -6.22
N ASN A 165 -13.58 11.56 -5.52
CA ASN A 165 -12.54 12.55 -5.20
C ASN A 165 -11.67 12.89 -6.42
N HIS A 166 -12.30 13.29 -7.52
CA HIS A 166 -11.68 13.63 -8.81
C HIS A 166 -10.97 12.48 -9.55
N ALA A 167 -10.97 11.27 -9.04
CA ALA A 167 -10.49 10.09 -9.75
C ALA A 167 -11.64 9.36 -10.44
N LEU A 168 -11.44 8.97 -11.71
CA LEU A 168 -12.40 8.21 -12.51
C LEU A 168 -12.20 6.71 -12.26
N ILE A 169 -13.27 5.98 -11.98
CA ILE A 169 -13.27 4.52 -11.81
C ILE A 169 -14.23 3.93 -12.85
N ARG A 170 -13.74 3.16 -13.80
CA ARG A 170 -14.61 2.45 -14.74
C ARG A 170 -15.35 1.32 -14.03
N SER A 171 -16.59 1.01 -14.43
CA SER A 171 -17.39 -0.08 -13.84
C SER A 171 -16.65 -1.42 -13.84
N THR A 172 -15.94 -1.75 -14.91
CA THR A 172 -15.12 -2.97 -14.99
C THR A 172 -13.97 -2.98 -13.98
N GLN A 173 -13.35 -1.82 -13.72
CA GLN A 173 -12.27 -1.67 -12.71
C GLN A 173 -12.83 -1.70 -11.29
N LEU A 174 -14.00 -1.13 -11.06
CA LEU A 174 -14.72 -1.23 -9.80
C LEU A 174 -14.99 -2.70 -9.43
N GLN A 175 -15.58 -3.46 -10.34
CA GLN A 175 -15.87 -4.88 -10.12
C GLN A 175 -14.61 -5.72 -9.91
N ARG A 176 -13.54 -5.42 -10.65
CA ARG A 176 -12.24 -6.06 -10.44
C ARG A 176 -11.66 -5.71 -9.08
N GLY A 177 -11.72 -4.45 -8.69
CA GLY A 177 -11.24 -3.95 -7.40
C GLY A 177 -11.93 -4.63 -6.22
N LEU A 178 -13.27 -4.76 -6.26
CA LEU A 178 -14.02 -5.50 -5.26
C LEU A 178 -13.52 -6.94 -5.09
N LYS A 179 -13.31 -7.66 -6.21
CA LYS A 179 -12.79 -9.04 -6.16
C LYS A 179 -11.38 -9.12 -5.58
N LEU A 180 -10.49 -8.19 -5.94
CA LEU A 180 -9.10 -8.17 -5.47
C LEU A 180 -9.03 -7.83 -3.98
N TYR A 181 -9.74 -6.78 -3.55
CA TYR A 181 -9.77 -6.41 -2.14
C TYR A 181 -10.35 -7.49 -1.25
N ASN A 182 -11.47 -8.12 -1.63
CA ASN A 182 -12.04 -9.22 -0.87
C ASN A 182 -11.04 -10.38 -0.70
N LYS A 183 -10.31 -10.76 -1.76
CA LYS A 183 -9.24 -11.75 -1.66
C LYS A 183 -8.12 -11.31 -0.71
N ALA A 184 -7.64 -10.07 -0.85
CA ALA A 184 -6.56 -9.57 -0.01
C ALA A 184 -6.98 -9.44 1.47
N ILE A 185 -8.22 -9.04 1.75
CA ILE A 185 -8.77 -9.02 3.11
C ILE A 185 -8.77 -10.42 3.72
N VAL A 186 -9.26 -11.44 2.99
CA VAL A 186 -9.26 -12.83 3.45
C VAL A 186 -7.82 -13.31 3.73
N ALA A 187 -6.89 -13.02 2.84
CA ALA A 187 -5.48 -13.37 3.03
C ALA A 187 -4.89 -12.69 4.28
N SER A 188 -5.15 -11.40 4.46
CA SER A 188 -4.64 -10.63 5.60
C SER A 188 -5.25 -11.08 6.93
N LEU A 189 -6.55 -11.36 6.96
CA LEU A 189 -7.20 -11.91 8.17
C LEU A 189 -6.56 -13.24 8.59
N GLY A 190 -6.40 -14.18 7.65
CA GLY A 190 -5.77 -15.47 7.93
C GLY A 190 -4.34 -15.34 8.46
N ALA A 191 -3.55 -14.43 7.89
CA ALA A 191 -2.17 -14.16 8.33
C ALA A 191 -2.13 -13.61 9.77
N MET A 192 -2.98 -12.64 10.10
CA MET A 192 -3.03 -12.04 11.44
C MET A 192 -3.58 -12.99 12.50
N LEU A 193 -4.56 -13.85 12.16
CA LEU A 193 -5.13 -14.83 13.08
C LEU A 193 -4.18 -15.97 13.46
N ARG A 194 -3.16 -16.22 12.65
CA ARG A 194 -2.15 -17.26 12.92
C ARG A 194 -1.20 -16.87 14.04
N ASN A 195 -0.93 -15.57 14.17
CA ASN A 195 0.01 -15.03 15.15
C ASN A 195 -0.71 -14.45 16.38
N GLY A 196 0.06 -14.19 17.42
CA GLY A 196 -0.48 -13.58 18.65
C GLY A 196 -1.30 -14.51 19.52
N GLU A 197 -1.64 -14.04 20.72
CA GLU A 197 -2.45 -14.75 21.72
C GLU A 197 -3.81 -14.07 21.86
N PRO A 198 -4.92 -14.85 21.92
CA PRO A 198 -6.24 -14.30 22.12
C PRO A 198 -6.35 -13.50 23.42
N GLY A 199 -7.05 -12.37 23.39
CA GLY A 199 -7.37 -11.57 24.59
C GLY A 199 -6.23 -10.85 25.27
N ARG A 200 -4.99 -10.96 24.76
CA ARG A 200 -3.82 -10.30 25.37
C ARG A 200 -3.76 -8.79 25.11
N ALA A 201 -4.24 -8.35 23.98
CA ALA A 201 -4.29 -6.93 23.63
C ALA A 201 -5.58 -6.60 22.86
N ASP A 202 -6.01 -5.35 22.89
CA ASP A 202 -7.17 -4.87 22.16
C ASP A 202 -6.74 -3.98 21.00
N GLY A 203 -6.71 -4.57 19.81
CA GLY A 203 -6.37 -3.90 18.55
C GLY A 203 -7.57 -3.41 17.73
N THR A 204 -8.79 -3.55 18.24
CA THR A 204 -10.01 -3.18 17.51
C THR A 204 -10.05 -1.71 17.10
N GLY A 205 -10.75 -1.41 16.01
CA GLY A 205 -10.90 -0.07 15.48
C GLY A 205 -9.84 0.30 14.42
N ARG A 206 -9.63 1.60 14.23
CA ARG A 206 -8.71 2.12 13.21
C ARG A 206 -7.25 2.07 13.65
N TRP A 207 -6.38 1.93 12.67
CA TRP A 207 -4.93 1.97 12.84
C TRP A 207 -4.29 3.12 12.09
N ASN A 208 -3.12 3.52 12.53
CA ASN A 208 -2.28 4.54 11.89
C ASN A 208 -0.92 3.95 11.52
N ASP A 209 -0.33 4.48 10.47
CA ASP A 209 1.09 4.34 10.18
C ASP A 209 1.84 5.52 10.84
N VAL A 210 2.62 5.23 11.86
CA VAL A 210 3.37 6.23 12.62
C VAL A 210 4.86 6.04 12.35
N ALA A 211 5.39 6.78 11.41
CA ALA A 211 6.80 6.71 10.99
C ALA A 211 7.24 5.25 10.64
N GLY A 212 6.37 4.48 10.02
CA GLY A 212 6.62 3.10 9.63
C GLY A 212 6.14 2.04 10.60
N GLN A 213 5.80 2.41 11.83
CA GLN A 213 5.20 1.52 12.81
C GLN A 213 3.67 1.55 12.70
N TYR A 214 3.04 0.38 12.60
CA TYR A 214 1.59 0.28 12.69
C TYR A 214 1.13 0.35 14.15
N VAL A 215 0.20 1.26 14.42
CA VAL A 215 -0.25 1.57 15.78
C VAL A 215 -1.77 1.63 15.83
N PRO A 216 -2.44 0.91 16.74
CA PRO A 216 -3.87 1.13 16.99
C PRO A 216 -4.11 2.59 17.33
N ARG A 217 -5.06 3.24 16.66
CA ARG A 217 -5.34 4.68 16.84
C ARG A 217 -5.61 5.04 18.29
N ARG A 218 -6.25 4.14 19.04
CA ARG A 218 -6.52 4.31 20.45
C ARG A 218 -5.24 4.37 21.28
N GLU A 219 -4.28 3.48 21.01
CA GLU A 219 -2.98 3.48 21.72
C GLU A 219 -2.15 4.73 21.38
N GLY A 220 -2.15 5.13 20.10
CA GLY A 220 -1.53 6.41 19.70
C GLY A 220 -2.13 7.60 20.44
N LYS A 221 -3.48 7.63 20.57
CA LYS A 221 -4.17 8.68 21.35
C LYS A 221 -3.77 8.64 22.84
N ARG A 222 -3.67 7.47 23.46
CA ARG A 222 -3.23 7.33 24.86
C ARG A 222 -1.84 7.89 25.08
N ILE A 223 -0.91 7.66 24.13
CA ILE A 223 0.43 8.26 24.19
C ILE A 223 0.35 9.77 24.12
N LEU A 224 -0.41 10.34 23.19
CA LEU A 224 -0.59 11.79 23.06
C LEU A 224 -1.22 12.40 24.33
N ASP A 225 -2.25 11.77 24.88
CA ASP A 225 -2.88 12.21 26.13
C ASP A 225 -1.88 12.14 27.31
N ALA A 226 -1.04 11.09 27.38
CA ALA A 226 -0.02 10.97 28.42
C ALA A 226 1.08 12.03 28.29
N ILE A 227 1.46 12.42 27.07
CA ILE A 227 2.38 13.55 26.84
C ILE A 227 1.72 14.87 27.28
N ALA A 228 0.47 15.09 26.88
CA ALA A 228 -0.24 16.33 27.17
C ALA A 228 -0.46 16.59 28.67
N ASN A 229 -0.64 15.52 29.45
CA ASN A 229 -0.85 15.63 30.91
C ASN A 229 0.42 15.39 31.74
N GLY A 230 1.60 15.29 31.12
CA GLY A 230 2.90 15.14 31.80
C GLY A 230 3.18 13.71 32.30
N GLY A 231 2.37 12.72 31.95
CA GLY A 231 2.63 11.31 32.26
C GLY A 231 3.78 10.71 31.45
N ILE A 232 4.10 11.32 30.29
CA ILE A 232 5.30 11.07 29.50
C ILE A 232 5.98 12.44 29.28
N ASP A 233 7.15 12.64 29.84
CA ASP A 233 7.88 13.90 29.88
C ASP A 233 9.24 13.86 29.15
N SER A 234 9.58 12.74 28.52
CA SER A 234 10.88 12.55 27.87
C SER A 234 10.76 11.76 26.56
N LEU A 235 11.74 11.93 25.67
CA LEU A 235 11.83 11.17 24.41
C LEU A 235 11.98 9.67 24.67
N GLU A 236 12.71 9.29 25.72
CA GLU A 236 12.85 7.90 26.14
C GLU A 236 11.51 7.32 26.64
N GLY A 237 10.68 8.14 27.27
CA GLY A 237 9.32 7.79 27.67
C GLY A 237 8.42 7.50 26.46
N ILE A 238 8.49 8.35 25.45
CA ILE A 238 7.80 8.18 24.17
C ILE A 238 8.29 6.90 23.49
N ASP A 239 9.61 6.73 23.38
CA ASP A 239 10.21 5.56 22.74
C ASP A 239 9.80 4.25 23.41
N ARG A 240 9.81 4.19 24.75
CA ARG A 240 9.31 3.04 25.52
C ARG A 240 7.84 2.75 25.27
N ALA A 241 7.00 3.79 25.12
CA ALA A 241 5.56 3.62 24.87
C ALA A 241 5.30 2.99 23.50
N PHE A 242 5.96 3.48 22.45
CA PHE A 242 5.89 2.88 21.11
C PHE A 242 6.55 1.50 21.07
N GLY A 243 7.61 1.29 21.84
CA GLY A 243 8.27 -0.01 21.97
C GLY A 243 7.37 -1.12 22.52
N ARG A 244 6.51 -0.82 23.50
CA ARG A 244 5.51 -1.77 24.02
C ARG A 244 4.50 -2.16 22.95
N ILE A 245 4.01 -1.19 22.16
CA ILE A 245 3.07 -1.48 21.07
C ILE A 245 3.72 -2.36 20.01
N ALA A 246 5.00 -2.12 19.67
CA ALA A 246 5.73 -2.95 18.72
C ALA A 246 5.94 -4.38 19.24
N ALA A 247 6.25 -4.53 20.53
CA ALA A 247 6.45 -5.85 21.16
C ALA A 247 5.15 -6.68 21.21
N ASP A 248 4.01 -6.03 21.36
CA ASP A 248 2.70 -6.68 21.42
C ASP A 248 1.93 -6.62 20.08
N TYR A 249 2.61 -6.27 18.97
CA TYR A 249 1.99 -6.04 17.67
C TYR A 249 1.10 -7.20 17.21
N ASP A 250 1.60 -8.43 17.27
CA ASP A 250 0.84 -9.62 16.82
C ASP A 250 -0.44 -9.83 17.62
N HIS A 251 -0.43 -9.53 18.92
CA HIS A 251 -1.62 -9.63 19.77
C HIS A 251 -2.67 -8.58 19.40
N TYR A 252 -2.22 -7.36 19.12
CA TYR A 252 -3.10 -6.29 18.61
C TYR A 252 -3.67 -6.63 17.23
N ALA A 253 -2.84 -7.12 16.30
CA ALA A 253 -3.25 -7.46 14.95
C ALA A 253 -4.25 -8.62 14.95
N ARG A 254 -4.00 -9.65 15.74
CA ARG A 254 -4.94 -10.78 15.95
C ARG A 254 -6.28 -10.31 16.49
N SER A 255 -6.28 -9.52 17.57
CA SER A 255 -7.51 -8.97 18.15
C SER A 255 -8.32 -8.14 17.14
N TRP A 256 -7.63 -7.38 16.28
CA TRP A 256 -8.29 -6.66 15.20
C TRP A 256 -8.96 -7.62 14.20
N ALA A 257 -8.27 -8.67 13.78
CA ALA A 257 -8.78 -9.66 12.84
C ALA A 257 -9.97 -10.44 13.42
N GLU A 258 -9.90 -10.84 14.70
CA GLU A 258 -11.02 -11.45 15.41
C GLU A 258 -12.23 -10.50 15.45
N GLY A 259 -12.01 -9.20 15.70
CA GLY A 259 -13.07 -8.18 15.66
C GLY A 259 -13.73 -8.05 14.28
N VAL A 260 -12.97 -8.20 13.20
CA VAL A 260 -13.54 -8.24 11.83
C VAL A 260 -14.34 -9.51 11.62
N LEU A 261 -13.86 -10.68 12.08
CA LEU A 261 -14.64 -11.92 12.01
C LEU A 261 -15.96 -11.83 12.77
N VAL A 262 -15.96 -11.23 13.95
CA VAL A 262 -17.21 -10.98 14.71
C VAL A 262 -18.22 -10.19 13.87
N GLN A 263 -17.76 -9.16 13.15
CA GLN A 263 -18.64 -8.38 12.28
C GLN A 263 -19.17 -9.19 11.09
N LEU A 264 -18.36 -10.07 10.52
CA LEU A 264 -18.74 -10.91 9.38
C LEU A 264 -19.67 -12.05 9.77
N LEU A 265 -19.43 -12.69 10.93
CA LEU A 265 -20.20 -13.84 11.40
C LEU A 265 -21.44 -13.45 12.21
N GLY A 266 -21.43 -12.26 12.83
CA GLY A 266 -22.48 -11.82 13.74
C GLY A 266 -22.37 -12.40 15.17
N HIS A 267 -21.32 -13.19 15.45
CA HIS A 267 -21.01 -13.78 16.76
C HIS A 267 -19.49 -13.88 16.98
N ALA A 268 -19.07 -14.18 18.20
CA ALA A 268 -17.67 -14.46 18.51
C ALA A 268 -17.21 -15.75 17.79
N PRO A 269 -16.11 -15.72 17.01
CA PRO A 269 -15.66 -16.88 16.24
C PRO A 269 -15.23 -18.02 17.17
N SER A 270 -15.61 -19.25 16.81
CA SER A 270 -15.10 -20.46 17.46
C SER A 270 -13.65 -20.76 17.04
N PRO A 271 -12.93 -21.62 17.77
CA PRO A 271 -11.60 -22.06 17.36
C PRO A 271 -11.57 -22.69 15.95
N GLU A 272 -12.62 -23.42 15.57
CA GLU A 272 -12.78 -24.04 14.26
C GLU A 272 -12.93 -22.98 13.16
N GLU A 273 -13.79 -21.97 13.38
CA GLU A 273 -13.98 -20.85 12.43
C GLU A 273 -12.70 -20.01 12.26
N ILE A 274 -11.92 -19.84 13.33
CA ILE A 274 -10.60 -19.21 13.24
C ILE A 274 -9.66 -20.07 12.38
N ALA A 275 -9.61 -21.38 12.59
CA ALA A 275 -8.78 -22.29 11.80
C ALA A 275 -9.18 -22.31 10.32
N GLU A 276 -10.47 -22.26 10.03
CA GLU A 276 -11.00 -22.14 8.67
C GLU A 276 -10.58 -20.81 8.02
N ALA A 277 -10.67 -19.69 8.75
CA ALA A 277 -10.24 -18.38 8.26
C ALA A 277 -8.73 -18.34 7.97
N VAL A 278 -7.90 -18.97 8.82
CA VAL A 278 -6.45 -19.13 8.57
C VAL A 278 -6.21 -19.91 7.28
N THR A 279 -6.86 -21.06 7.13
CA THR A 279 -6.71 -21.93 5.95
C THR A 279 -7.18 -21.22 4.66
N ALA A 280 -8.31 -20.51 4.72
CA ALA A 280 -8.83 -19.72 3.61
C ALA A 280 -7.86 -18.59 3.23
N GLY A 281 -7.27 -17.94 4.25
CA GLY A 281 -6.26 -16.91 4.07
C GLY A 281 -5.02 -17.41 3.32
N GLU A 282 -4.48 -18.55 3.71
CA GLU A 282 -3.33 -19.19 3.07
C GLU A 282 -3.58 -19.50 1.59
N ARG A 283 -4.69 -20.19 1.28
CA ARG A 283 -5.09 -20.49 -0.11
C ARG A 283 -5.27 -19.24 -0.95
N THR A 284 -5.81 -18.18 -0.35
CA THR A 284 -6.04 -16.92 -1.07
C THR A 284 -4.73 -16.19 -1.31
N ARG A 285 -3.80 -16.23 -0.36
CA ARG A 285 -2.44 -15.69 -0.51
C ARG A 285 -1.70 -16.39 -1.65
N GLU A 286 -1.74 -17.71 -1.72
CA GLU A 286 -1.16 -18.48 -2.83
C GLU A 286 -1.71 -18.04 -4.19
N THR A 287 -3.03 -17.79 -4.25
CA THR A 287 -3.68 -17.30 -5.49
C THR A 287 -3.18 -15.92 -5.90
N LEU A 288 -2.99 -15.00 -4.95
CA LEU A 288 -2.45 -13.67 -5.21
C LEU A 288 -0.98 -13.74 -5.63
N HIS A 289 -0.16 -14.56 -4.97
CA HIS A 289 1.23 -14.80 -5.34
C HIS A 289 1.35 -15.38 -6.75
N LYS A 290 0.53 -16.38 -7.09
CA LYS A 290 0.50 -16.92 -8.44
C LYS A 290 0.19 -15.85 -9.49
N SER A 291 -0.77 -14.98 -9.20
CA SER A 291 -1.10 -13.88 -10.12
C SER A 291 0.07 -12.91 -10.30
N ALA A 292 0.86 -12.66 -9.26
CA ALA A 292 2.06 -11.82 -9.33
C ALA A 292 3.19 -12.53 -10.13
N GLU A 293 3.37 -13.85 -9.96
CA GLU A 293 4.32 -14.61 -10.77
C GLU A 293 3.90 -14.67 -12.25
N ASP A 294 2.61 -14.80 -12.54
CA ASP A 294 2.08 -14.71 -13.91
C ASP A 294 2.36 -13.30 -14.52
N ASP A 295 2.29 -12.25 -13.72
CA ASP A 295 2.70 -10.90 -14.14
C ASP A 295 4.20 -10.81 -14.42
N ARG A 296 5.04 -11.42 -13.58
CA ARG A 296 6.49 -11.54 -13.79
C ARG A 296 6.83 -12.29 -15.07
N ALA A 297 6.09 -13.36 -15.37
CA ALA A 297 6.34 -14.19 -16.55
C ALA A 297 6.22 -13.42 -17.87
N ARG A 298 5.53 -12.27 -17.88
CA ARG A 298 5.47 -11.38 -19.05
C ARG A 298 6.82 -10.81 -19.44
N ASP A 299 7.73 -10.64 -18.46
CA ASP A 299 9.10 -10.19 -18.71
C ASP A 299 9.89 -11.20 -19.54
N CYS A 300 9.48 -12.46 -19.56
CA CYS A 300 10.09 -13.54 -20.33
C CYS A 300 9.54 -13.66 -21.76
N SER A 301 8.67 -12.75 -22.18
CA SER A 301 8.13 -12.77 -23.54
C SER A 301 9.18 -12.33 -24.57
N PRO A 302 9.12 -12.85 -25.82
CA PRO A 302 10.01 -12.43 -26.89
C PRO A 302 10.04 -10.91 -27.13
N ALA A 303 8.90 -10.22 -26.89
CA ALA A 303 8.81 -8.77 -27.01
C ALA A 303 9.71 -8.02 -26.02
N MET A 304 10.06 -8.64 -24.88
CA MET A 304 10.92 -8.05 -23.85
C MET A 304 12.42 -8.35 -24.08
N ALA A 305 12.73 -9.25 -25.00
CA ALA A 305 14.11 -9.64 -25.36
C ALA A 305 14.74 -8.71 -26.42
N VAL A 306 14.20 -7.53 -26.64
CA VAL A 306 14.74 -6.55 -27.61
C VAL A 306 16.12 -6.11 -27.18
N GLY A 307 17.10 -6.25 -28.07
CA GLY A 307 18.51 -5.87 -27.82
C GLY A 307 19.36 -6.92 -27.13
N TYR A 308 18.79 -8.04 -26.73
CA TYR A 308 19.54 -9.19 -26.20
C TYR A 308 19.95 -10.12 -27.33
N GLY A 309 21.09 -10.80 -27.19
CA GLY A 309 21.58 -11.79 -28.16
C GLY A 309 21.68 -11.22 -29.57
N VAL A 310 22.21 -10.00 -29.74
CA VAL A 310 22.30 -9.35 -31.07
C VAL A 310 23.18 -10.17 -32.02
N ASP A 311 24.17 -10.86 -31.48
CA ASP A 311 25.08 -11.74 -32.22
C ASP A 311 24.68 -13.23 -32.13
N ALA A 312 23.47 -13.53 -31.64
CA ALA A 312 22.99 -14.91 -31.53
C ALA A 312 22.58 -15.46 -32.90
N ASP A 313 22.95 -16.70 -33.18
CA ASP A 313 22.61 -17.41 -34.42
C ASP A 313 21.18 -17.97 -34.41
N SER A 314 20.51 -17.97 -33.25
CA SER A 314 19.14 -18.49 -33.08
C SER A 314 18.33 -17.71 -32.05
N GLU A 315 17.00 -17.79 -32.16
CA GLU A 315 16.10 -17.21 -31.14
C GLU A 315 16.28 -17.90 -29.77
N GLU A 316 16.69 -19.16 -29.72
CA GLU A 316 16.95 -19.89 -28.49
C GLU A 316 18.17 -19.30 -27.76
N GLU A 317 19.27 -19.05 -28.47
CA GLU A 317 20.46 -18.41 -27.92
C GLU A 317 20.17 -16.98 -27.44
N LYS A 318 19.41 -16.23 -28.21
CA LYS A 318 18.96 -14.89 -27.82
C LYS A 318 18.14 -14.91 -26.51
N MET A 319 17.22 -15.85 -26.38
CA MET A 319 16.42 -15.99 -25.18
C MET A 319 17.25 -16.46 -23.98
N GLN A 320 18.25 -17.32 -24.23
CA GLN A 320 19.18 -17.73 -23.16
C GLN A 320 20.03 -16.58 -22.66
N ASP A 321 20.54 -15.72 -23.56
CA ASP A 321 21.24 -14.48 -23.17
C ASP A 321 20.33 -13.58 -22.34
N TYR A 322 19.10 -13.34 -22.81
CA TYR A 322 18.10 -12.56 -22.08
C TYR A 322 17.84 -13.09 -20.67
N HIS A 323 17.60 -14.39 -20.51
CA HIS A 323 17.37 -15.02 -19.22
C HIS A 323 18.61 -14.92 -18.30
N THR A 324 19.80 -15.11 -18.86
CA THR A 324 21.07 -15.00 -18.12
C THR A 324 21.26 -13.60 -17.56
N VAL A 325 21.11 -12.58 -18.40
CA VAL A 325 21.29 -11.18 -18.01
C VAL A 325 20.21 -10.70 -17.05
N ARG A 326 18.98 -11.15 -17.22
CA ARG A 326 17.85 -10.80 -16.32
C ARG A 326 17.83 -11.63 -15.03
N GLY A 327 18.63 -12.66 -14.92
CA GLY A 327 18.64 -13.58 -13.77
C GLY A 327 17.35 -14.38 -13.64
N ILE A 328 16.67 -14.64 -14.75
CA ILE A 328 15.44 -15.45 -14.79
C ILE A 328 15.86 -16.90 -14.93
N ARG A 329 15.51 -17.72 -13.94
CA ARG A 329 15.81 -19.16 -13.93
C ARG A 329 14.55 -19.98 -14.15
#